data_0ca81a8a22beee4caa59b5f4ba0d7848
#
_entry.id   0ca81a8a22beee4caa59b5f4ba0d7848
#
_cell.length_a   1.000
_cell.length_b   1.000
_cell.length_c   1.000
_cell.angle_alpha   90.00
_cell.angle_beta   90.00
_cell.angle_gamma   90.00
#
_symmetry.space_group_name_H-M   'P 1'
#
loop_
_entity.id
_entity.type
_entity.pdbx_description
1 polymer ?
#
loop_
_entity_poly.entity_id
_entity_poly.type
_entity_poly.pdbx_seq_one_letter_code
_entity_poly.pdbx_strand_id
1 'polypeptide(L)'
;MLVLTADRIKKLRELKGWSQVKLSKKLGITRSSVNAWEMGVSIPSTQKIVELALLFQTSTDYLLGLDDEKTLSLRTLTDKEIELIYQLLNYIEYIKNHNQ
;
A
#
# COMPACT_ATOMS: atom_id res chain seq x y z
N MET A 1 -4.48 -15.39 -7.52
CA MET A 1 -4.96 -14.01 -7.28
C MET A 1 -5.16 -13.72 -5.79
N LEU A 2 -5.85 -14.59 -5.05
CA LEU A 2 -6.07 -14.42 -3.61
C LEU A 2 -4.78 -14.28 -2.82
N VAL A 3 -3.81 -15.15 -3.08
CA VAL A 3 -2.52 -15.14 -2.37
C VAL A 3 -1.78 -13.83 -2.62
N LEU A 4 -1.79 -13.36 -3.85
CA LEU A 4 -1.09 -12.13 -4.22
C LEU A 4 -1.73 -10.90 -3.56
N THR A 5 -3.06 -10.84 -3.55
CA THR A 5 -3.78 -9.76 -2.88
C THR A 5 -3.49 -9.77 -1.38
N ALA A 6 -3.53 -10.95 -0.76
CA ALA A 6 -3.23 -11.12 0.66
C ALA A 6 -1.83 -10.61 1.00
N ASP A 7 -0.83 -11.04 0.22
CA ASP A 7 0.56 -10.66 0.44
C ASP A 7 0.77 -9.15 0.27
N ARG A 8 0.11 -8.55 -0.73
CA ARG A 8 0.25 -7.12 -1.01
C ARG A 8 -0.38 -6.26 0.08
N ILE A 9 -1.54 -6.66 0.59
CA ILE A 9 -2.19 -5.97 1.71
C ILE A 9 -1.27 -5.99 2.93
N LYS A 10 -0.76 -7.16 3.28
CA LYS A 10 0.12 -7.31 4.45
C LYS A 10 1.38 -6.49 4.30
N LYS A 11 2.04 -6.59 3.14
CA LYS A 11 3.30 -5.88 2.90
C LYS A 11 3.12 -4.37 2.94
N LEU A 12 2.07 -3.86 2.30
CA LEU A 12 1.80 -2.42 2.30
C LEU A 12 1.45 -1.92 3.70
N ARG A 13 0.70 -2.71 4.47
CA ARG A 13 0.41 -2.38 5.85
C ARG A 13 1.70 -2.27 6.68
N GLU A 14 2.58 -3.25 6.52
CA GLU A 14 3.87 -3.27 7.23
C GLU A 14 4.76 -2.09 6.82
N LEU A 15 4.75 -1.73 5.54
CA LEU A 15 5.49 -0.56 5.06
C LEU A 15 4.99 0.74 5.68
N LYS A 16 3.69 0.82 6.00
CA LYS A 16 3.15 1.97 6.71
C LYS A 16 3.46 1.95 8.21
N GLY A 17 3.98 0.83 8.72
CA GLY A 17 4.23 0.66 10.15
C GLY A 17 2.95 0.44 10.96
N TRP A 18 1.90 -0.06 10.33
CA TRP A 18 0.60 -0.25 10.99
C TRP A 18 0.41 -1.70 11.42
N SER A 19 -0.22 -1.87 12.60
CA SER A 19 -0.72 -3.17 13.04
C SER A 19 -2.01 -3.51 12.29
N GLN A 20 -2.43 -4.77 12.36
CA GLN A 20 -3.74 -5.17 11.85
C GLN A 20 -4.87 -4.40 12.51
N VAL A 21 -4.75 -4.16 13.83
CA VAL A 21 -5.73 -3.37 14.58
C VAL A 21 -5.82 -1.95 14.03
N LYS A 22 -4.68 -1.32 13.77
CA LYS A 22 -4.66 0.04 13.24
C LYS A 22 -5.33 0.11 11.87
N LEU A 23 -5.01 -0.82 10.97
CA LEU A 23 -5.64 -0.87 9.66
C LEU A 23 -7.15 -1.10 9.78
N SER A 24 -7.56 -2.02 10.66
CA SER A 24 -8.99 -2.29 10.84
C SER A 24 -9.75 -1.05 11.29
N LYS A 25 -9.18 -0.27 12.19
CA LYS A 25 -9.79 0.98 12.65
C LYS A 25 -9.91 2.01 11.53
N LYS A 26 -8.90 2.13 10.69
CA LYS A 26 -8.93 3.06 9.55
C LYS A 26 -10.00 2.70 8.54
N LEU A 27 -10.32 1.42 8.41
CA LEU A 27 -11.33 0.94 7.47
C LEU A 27 -12.72 0.73 8.09
N GLY A 28 -12.82 0.90 9.41
CA GLY A 28 -14.11 0.70 10.11
C GLY A 28 -14.57 -0.75 10.11
N ILE A 29 -13.63 -1.69 10.18
CA ILE A 29 -13.91 -3.14 10.17
C ILE A 29 -13.21 -3.80 11.37
N THR A 30 -13.43 -5.11 11.53
CA THR A 30 -12.80 -5.87 12.61
C THR A 30 -11.38 -6.27 12.25
N ARG A 31 -10.54 -6.47 13.26
CA ARG A 31 -9.20 -7.02 13.05
C ARG A 31 -9.27 -8.40 12.39
N SER A 32 -10.27 -9.19 12.75
CA SER A 32 -10.48 -10.52 12.16
C SER A 32 -10.65 -10.47 10.65
N SER A 33 -11.33 -9.43 10.14
CA SER A 33 -11.48 -9.24 8.69
C SER A 33 -10.13 -8.96 8.02
N VAL A 34 -9.33 -8.09 8.61
CA VAL A 34 -7.98 -7.80 8.09
C VAL A 34 -7.14 -9.07 8.09
N ASN A 35 -7.16 -9.82 9.19
CA ASN A 35 -6.42 -11.07 9.29
C ASN A 35 -6.87 -12.08 8.23
N ALA A 36 -8.17 -12.21 8.00
CA ALA A 36 -8.71 -13.11 6.98
C ALA A 36 -8.20 -12.74 5.58
N TRP A 37 -8.12 -11.46 5.28
CA TRP A 37 -7.56 -11.00 4.00
C TRP A 37 -6.09 -11.37 3.87
N GLU A 38 -5.31 -11.15 4.93
CA GLU A 38 -3.86 -11.39 4.91
C GLU A 38 -3.52 -12.88 4.92
N MET A 39 -4.41 -13.71 5.44
CA MET A 39 -4.27 -15.17 5.41
C MET A 39 -4.78 -15.78 4.09
N GLY A 40 -5.37 -14.98 3.22
CA GLY A 40 -5.94 -15.48 1.97
C GLY A 40 -7.24 -16.25 2.15
N VAL A 41 -7.89 -16.13 3.31
CA VAL A 41 -9.15 -16.81 3.61
C VAL A 41 -10.34 -16.11 2.96
N SER A 42 -10.27 -14.80 2.84
CA SER A 42 -11.30 -13.99 2.18
C SER A 42 -10.68 -12.87 1.37
N ILE A 43 -11.48 -12.27 0.50
CA ILE A 43 -11.08 -11.13 -0.32
C ILE A 43 -11.83 -9.90 0.15
N PRO A 44 -11.19 -8.72 0.21
CA PRO A 44 -11.92 -7.49 0.46
C PRO A 44 -12.99 -7.24 -0.61
N SER A 45 -14.09 -6.63 -0.22
CA SER A 45 -15.10 -6.19 -1.18
C SER A 45 -14.49 -5.13 -2.12
N THR A 46 -15.15 -4.88 -3.25
CA THR A 46 -14.72 -3.85 -4.20
C THR A 46 -14.53 -2.51 -3.49
N GLN A 47 -15.47 -2.14 -2.63
CA GLN A 47 -15.38 -0.88 -1.88
C GLN A 47 -14.13 -0.86 -0.99
N LYS A 48 -13.84 -1.94 -0.30
CA LYS A 48 -12.67 -2.02 0.57
C LYS A 48 -11.36 -2.04 -0.22
N ILE A 49 -11.36 -2.63 -1.40
CA ILE A 49 -10.19 -2.57 -2.30
C ILE A 49 -9.89 -1.12 -2.67
N VAL A 50 -10.91 -0.34 -3.01
CA VAL A 50 -10.73 1.08 -3.33
C VAL A 50 -10.20 1.85 -2.11
N GLU A 51 -10.78 1.62 -0.93
CA GLU A 51 -10.33 2.26 0.30
C GLU A 51 -8.87 1.90 0.63
N LEU A 52 -8.51 0.63 0.47
CA LEU A 52 -7.13 0.17 0.68
C LEU A 52 -6.16 0.84 -0.28
N ALA A 53 -6.54 0.94 -1.56
CA ALA A 53 -5.69 1.59 -2.56
C ALA A 53 -5.44 3.06 -2.18
N LEU A 54 -6.46 3.76 -1.72
CA LEU A 54 -6.32 5.15 -1.28
C LEU A 54 -5.45 5.26 -0.02
N LEU A 55 -5.65 4.39 0.96
CA LEU A 55 -4.86 4.39 2.19
C LEU A 55 -3.39 4.09 1.95
N PHE A 56 -3.12 3.12 1.08
CA PHE A 56 -1.75 2.68 0.78
C PHE A 56 -1.11 3.48 -0.34
N GLN A 57 -1.84 4.40 -0.94
CA GLN A 57 -1.35 5.22 -2.06
C GLN A 57 -0.85 4.36 -3.22
N THR A 58 -1.61 3.34 -3.55
CA THR A 58 -1.33 2.43 -4.66
C THR A 58 -2.56 2.31 -5.57
N SER A 59 -2.49 1.45 -6.58
CA SER A 59 -3.60 1.22 -7.50
C SER A 59 -4.43 0.01 -7.07
N THR A 60 -5.69 0.00 -7.46
CA THR A 60 -6.55 -1.17 -7.26
C THR A 60 -6.03 -2.36 -8.06
N ASP A 61 -5.51 -2.11 -9.26
CA ASP A 61 -4.95 -3.16 -10.12
C ASP A 61 -3.77 -3.86 -9.45
N TYR A 62 -2.90 -3.10 -8.79
CA TYR A 62 -1.79 -3.69 -8.05
C TYR A 62 -2.29 -4.57 -6.91
N LEU A 63 -3.26 -4.08 -6.13
CA LEU A 63 -3.82 -4.85 -5.02
C LEU A 63 -4.51 -6.12 -5.48
N LEU A 64 -5.16 -6.08 -6.64
CA LEU A 64 -5.88 -7.24 -7.20
C LEU A 64 -4.97 -8.20 -7.93
N GLY A 65 -3.69 -7.86 -8.10
CA GLY A 65 -2.74 -8.72 -8.80
C GLY A 65 -2.83 -8.62 -10.31
N LEU A 66 -3.50 -7.59 -10.84
CA LEU A 66 -3.63 -7.39 -12.28
C LEU A 66 -2.45 -6.63 -12.87
N ASP A 67 -1.66 -5.97 -12.03
CA ASP A 67 -0.51 -5.18 -12.43
C ASP A 67 0.63 -5.43 -11.45
N ASP A 68 1.82 -5.73 -11.96
CA ASP A 68 3.01 -5.95 -11.14
C ASP A 68 3.78 -4.66 -10.87
N GLU A 69 3.43 -3.57 -11.53
CA GLU A 69 4.11 -2.30 -11.36
C GLU A 69 3.76 -1.67 -10.03
N LYS A 70 4.78 -1.44 -9.21
CA LYS A 70 4.63 -0.76 -7.93
C LYS A 70 4.61 0.75 -8.18
N THR A 71 3.45 1.35 -7.96
CA THR A 71 3.29 2.80 -8.14
C THR A 71 2.91 3.43 -6.82
N LEU A 72 3.34 4.69 -6.65
CA LEU A 72 2.95 5.50 -5.51
C LEU A 72 2.15 6.70 -6.03
N SER A 73 0.89 6.81 -5.63
CA SER A 73 0.04 7.92 -6.05
C SER A 73 0.39 9.18 -5.25
N LEU A 74 0.63 10.27 -5.97
CA LEU A 74 0.89 11.58 -5.36
C LEU A 74 -0.35 12.46 -5.33
N ARG A 75 -1.50 11.92 -5.72
CA ARG A 75 -2.72 12.69 -5.97
C ARG A 75 -3.22 13.48 -4.76
N THR A 76 -3.03 12.94 -3.55
CA THR A 76 -3.52 13.58 -2.31
C THR A 76 -2.48 14.45 -1.63
N LEU A 77 -1.30 14.59 -2.23
CA LEU A 77 -0.19 15.31 -1.62
C LEU A 77 -0.16 16.77 -2.09
N THR A 78 0.31 17.65 -1.21
CA THR A 78 0.56 19.05 -1.55
C THR A 78 1.83 19.16 -2.39
N ASP A 79 2.01 20.30 -3.07
CA ASP A 79 3.22 20.56 -3.83
C ASP A 79 4.48 20.48 -2.96
N LYS A 80 4.37 20.95 -1.72
CA LYS A 80 5.49 20.88 -0.76
C LYS A 80 5.85 19.45 -0.43
N GLU A 81 4.86 18.60 -0.23
CA GLU A 81 5.07 17.18 0.07
C GLU A 81 5.67 16.44 -1.13
N ILE A 82 5.21 16.77 -2.33
CA ILE A 82 5.77 16.21 -3.57
C ILE A 82 7.23 16.60 -3.72
N GLU A 83 7.57 17.86 -3.41
CA GLU A 83 8.95 18.34 -3.43
C GLU A 83 9.85 17.51 -2.50
N LEU A 84 9.36 17.21 -1.29
CA LEU A 84 10.09 16.38 -0.34
C LEU A 84 10.35 14.97 -0.89
N ILE A 85 9.35 14.39 -1.57
CA ILE A 85 9.50 13.07 -2.19
C ILE A 85 10.57 13.12 -3.28
N TYR A 86 10.57 14.15 -4.12
CA TYR A 86 11.59 14.28 -5.16
C TYR A 86 12.99 14.46 -4.59
N GLN A 87 13.13 15.19 -3.48
CA GLN A 87 14.41 15.30 -2.78
C GLN A 87 14.90 13.92 -2.32
N LEU A 88 14.00 13.10 -1.78
CA LEU A 88 14.35 11.74 -1.39
C LEU A 88 14.74 10.88 -2.59
N LEU A 89 13.99 10.96 -3.68
CA LEU A 89 14.31 10.22 -4.90
C LEU A 89 15.68 10.60 -5.43
N ASN A 90 16.00 11.90 -5.44
CA ASN A 90 17.30 12.38 -5.89
C ASN A 90 18.44 11.86 -5.01
N TYR A 91 18.20 11.77 -3.70
CA TYR A 91 19.18 11.23 -2.77
C TYR A 91 19.39 9.72 -3.01
N ILE A 92 18.31 8.99 -3.27
CA ILE A 92 18.41 7.56 -3.60
C ILE A 92 19.22 7.36 -4.87
N GLU A 93 18.96 8.16 -5.90
CA GLU A 93 19.75 8.11 -7.15
C GLU A 93 21.23 8.39 -6.90
N TYR A 94 21.52 9.40 -6.08
CA TYR A 94 22.89 9.73 -5.70
C TYR A 94 23.58 8.52 -5.04
N ILE A 95 22.92 7.88 -4.07
CA ILE A 95 23.47 6.70 -3.41
C ILE A 95 23.75 5.59 -4.41
N LYS A 96 22.79 5.30 -5.30
CA LYS A 96 22.96 4.24 -6.30
C LYS A 96 24.16 4.48 -7.21
N ASN A 97 24.38 5.73 -7.63
CA ASN A 97 25.46 6.07 -8.55
C ASN A 97 26.82 6.11 -7.88
N HIS A 98 26.89 6.25 -6.55
CA HIS A 98 28.13 6.40 -5.82
C HIS A 98 28.51 5.19 -4.97
N ASN A 99 27.70 4.13 -5.02
CA ASN A 99 27.92 2.91 -4.25
C ASN A 99 28.41 1.74 -5.10
N GLN A 100 29.02 2.02 -6.20
CA GLN A 100 29.52 0.94 -7.09
C GLN A 100 31.01 0.75 -6.96
#